data_47ca4537018d10bc1e4816efcc3570a2
#
_entry.id   47ca4537018d10bc1e4816efcc3570a2
#
_cell.length_a   1.000
_cell.length_b   1.000
_cell.length_c   1.000
_cell.angle_alpha   90.00
_cell.angle_beta   90.00
_cell.angle_gamma   90.00
#
_symmetry.space_group_name_H-M   'P 1'
#
loop_
_entity.id
_entity.type
_entity.pdbx_description
1 polymer ?
#
loop_
_entity_poly.entity_id
_entity_poly.type
_entity_poly.pdbx_seq_one_letter_code
_entity_poly.pdbx_strand_id
1 'polypeptide(L)'
;MLMNLEALRAKQDTQAVFDYMERHKGRLMLPDQDIISALYGQSIIPLDPIQYNMTEKLFTLHRFNGDGMTLDDVRQRSSVIHYCGRNKPWKPGYVGELDVFYNETVSQMEKDLP
;
A
#
# COMPACT_ATOMS: atom_id res chain seq x y z
N MET A 1 -1.32 -5.73 -3.17
CA MET A 1 -2.52 -6.24 -3.86
C MET A 1 -2.40 -7.75 -3.98
N LEU A 2 -3.47 -8.49 -3.68
CA LEU A 2 -3.54 -9.94 -3.88
C LEU A 2 -4.41 -10.20 -5.11
N MET A 3 -3.90 -11.02 -6.04
CA MET A 3 -4.60 -11.31 -7.30
C MET A 3 -4.89 -12.80 -7.44
N ASN A 4 -6.12 -13.14 -7.84
CA ASN A 4 -6.44 -14.48 -8.31
C ASN A 4 -5.98 -14.62 -9.78
N LEU A 5 -4.78 -15.16 -9.97
CA LEU A 5 -4.15 -15.26 -11.29
C LEU A 5 -4.90 -16.23 -12.22
N GLU A 6 -5.54 -17.25 -11.69
CA GLU A 6 -6.34 -18.19 -12.50
C GLU A 6 -7.57 -17.48 -13.07
N ALA A 7 -8.32 -16.78 -12.23
CA ALA A 7 -9.47 -16.00 -12.67
C ALA A 7 -9.07 -14.87 -13.63
N LEU A 8 -7.92 -14.23 -13.39
CA LEU A 8 -7.40 -13.22 -14.31
C LEU A 8 -7.07 -13.82 -15.68
N ARG A 9 -6.35 -14.95 -15.75
CA ARG A 9 -6.03 -15.60 -17.03
C ARG A 9 -7.27 -15.98 -17.82
N ALA A 10 -8.35 -16.38 -17.14
CA ALA A 10 -9.60 -16.72 -17.79
C ALA A 10 -10.39 -15.51 -18.32
N LYS A 11 -10.18 -14.32 -17.76
CA LYS A 11 -10.96 -13.10 -18.06
C LYS A 11 -10.11 -12.00 -18.69
N GLN A 12 -8.79 -12.12 -18.69
CA GLN A 12 -7.91 -11.06 -19.16
C GLN A 12 -8.05 -10.88 -20.66
N ASP A 13 -8.40 -9.67 -21.06
CA ASP A 13 -8.32 -9.18 -22.43
C ASP A 13 -7.14 -8.20 -22.53
N THR A 14 -6.03 -8.67 -23.07
CA THR A 14 -4.82 -7.87 -23.26
C THR A 14 -5.09 -6.70 -24.22
N GLN A 15 -5.95 -6.90 -25.23
CA GLN A 15 -6.30 -5.85 -26.16
C GLN A 15 -7.06 -4.72 -25.45
N ALA A 16 -8.00 -5.06 -24.55
CA ALA A 16 -8.71 -4.04 -23.76
C ALA A 16 -7.77 -3.18 -22.90
N VAL A 17 -6.68 -3.77 -22.37
CA VAL A 17 -5.65 -3.03 -21.65
C VAL A 17 -4.96 -2.01 -22.56
N PHE A 18 -4.50 -2.44 -23.74
CA PHE A 18 -3.84 -1.55 -24.70
C PHE A 18 -4.79 -0.46 -25.22
N ASP A 19 -6.02 -0.82 -25.53
CA ASP A 19 -7.04 0.14 -25.99
C ASP A 19 -7.35 1.19 -24.92
N TYR A 20 -7.38 0.79 -23.65
CA TYR A 20 -7.56 1.71 -22.54
C TYR A 20 -6.36 2.67 -22.40
N MET A 21 -5.14 2.14 -22.49
CA MET A 21 -3.91 2.94 -22.44
C MET A 21 -3.87 3.98 -23.56
N GLU A 22 -4.15 3.59 -24.80
CA GLU A 22 -4.15 4.52 -25.94
C GLU A 22 -5.23 5.59 -25.81
N ARG A 23 -6.45 5.22 -25.42
CA ARG A 23 -7.56 6.18 -25.22
C ARG A 23 -7.30 7.19 -24.12
N HIS A 24 -6.50 6.84 -23.12
CA HIS A 24 -6.22 7.68 -21.96
C HIS A 24 -4.77 8.15 -21.90
N LYS A 25 -4.03 8.05 -22.99
CA LYS A 25 -2.65 8.51 -23.10
C LYS A 25 -2.50 9.97 -22.62
N GLY A 26 -1.57 10.20 -21.70
CA GLY A 26 -1.35 11.51 -21.08
C GLY A 26 -2.32 11.91 -19.96
N ARG A 27 -3.31 11.07 -19.62
CA ARG A 27 -4.22 11.29 -18.50
C ARG A 27 -3.99 10.33 -17.32
N LEU A 28 -3.24 9.24 -17.53
CA LEU A 28 -2.94 8.27 -16.49
C LEU A 28 -1.94 8.89 -15.52
N MET A 29 -2.31 8.95 -14.23
CA MET A 29 -1.45 9.45 -13.15
C MET A 29 -0.62 8.33 -12.51
N LEU A 30 -1.25 7.19 -12.31
CA LEU A 30 -0.67 5.94 -11.80
C LEU A 30 -1.08 4.83 -12.76
N PRO A 31 -0.38 4.68 -13.90
CA PRO A 31 -0.86 3.92 -15.05
C PRO A 31 -1.32 2.51 -14.73
N ASP A 32 -0.59 1.77 -13.90
CA ASP A 32 -0.94 0.42 -13.47
C ASP A 32 -2.20 0.40 -12.61
N GLN A 33 -2.32 1.30 -11.64
CA GLN A 33 -3.47 1.39 -10.74
C GLN A 33 -4.70 1.92 -11.46
N ASP A 34 -4.53 2.91 -12.33
CA ASP A 34 -5.63 3.50 -13.12
C ASP A 34 -6.24 2.46 -14.06
N ILE A 35 -5.40 1.66 -14.74
CA ILE A 35 -5.84 0.59 -15.64
C ILE A 35 -6.56 -0.53 -14.87
N ILE A 36 -5.96 -1.01 -13.77
CA ILE A 36 -6.55 -2.06 -12.94
C ILE A 36 -7.89 -1.61 -12.38
N SER A 37 -7.98 -0.38 -11.87
CA SER A 37 -9.21 0.17 -11.33
C SER A 37 -10.29 0.32 -12.38
N ALA A 38 -9.94 0.75 -13.59
CA ALA A 38 -10.89 0.95 -14.67
C ALA A 38 -11.43 -0.35 -15.24
N LEU A 39 -10.55 -1.34 -15.47
CA LEU A 39 -10.95 -2.60 -16.14
C LEU A 39 -11.48 -3.64 -15.16
N TYR A 40 -11.03 -3.63 -13.92
CA TYR A 40 -11.34 -4.67 -12.93
C TYR A 40 -11.98 -4.13 -11.65
N GLY A 41 -12.27 -2.84 -11.57
CA GLY A 41 -12.77 -2.18 -10.35
C GLY A 41 -13.98 -2.86 -9.73
N GLN A 42 -14.91 -3.38 -10.55
CA GLN A 42 -16.10 -4.13 -10.10
C GLN A 42 -15.77 -5.48 -9.45
N SER A 43 -14.55 -5.99 -9.65
CA SER A 43 -14.08 -7.26 -9.10
C SER A 43 -13.09 -7.07 -7.95
N ILE A 44 -12.79 -5.82 -7.58
CA ILE A 44 -11.88 -5.50 -6.47
C ILE A 44 -12.65 -5.62 -5.15
N ILE A 45 -12.08 -6.39 -4.23
CA ILE A 45 -12.55 -6.49 -2.84
C ILE A 45 -11.59 -5.64 -2.00
N PRO A 46 -12.07 -4.54 -1.38
CA PRO A 46 -11.24 -3.73 -0.51
C PRO A 46 -10.89 -4.50 0.77
N LEU A 47 -9.64 -4.42 1.18
CA LEU A 47 -9.18 -4.92 2.47
C LEU A 47 -9.13 -3.76 3.48
N ASP A 48 -9.19 -4.09 4.78
CA ASP A 48 -9.02 -3.09 5.84
C ASP A 48 -7.65 -2.40 5.71
N PRO A 49 -7.61 -1.09 5.44
CA PRO A 49 -6.35 -0.37 5.26
C PRO A 49 -5.54 -0.28 6.56
N ILE A 50 -6.16 -0.32 7.73
CA ILE A 50 -5.44 -0.34 9.01
C ILE A 50 -4.64 -1.63 9.13
N GLN A 51 -5.24 -2.76 8.76
CA GLN A 51 -4.58 -4.06 8.86
C GLN A 51 -3.55 -4.28 7.75
N TYR A 52 -3.88 -3.94 6.50
CA TYR A 52 -3.11 -4.39 5.33
C TYR A 52 -2.40 -3.28 4.56
N ASN A 53 -2.52 -2.03 4.98
CA ASN A 53 -1.89 -0.90 4.30
C ASN A 53 -1.73 0.31 5.23
N MET A 54 -1.26 0.09 6.46
CA MET A 54 -0.99 1.18 7.38
C MET A 54 0.09 2.10 6.81
N THR A 55 -0.24 3.36 6.68
CA THR A 55 0.67 4.41 6.20
C THR A 55 0.76 5.53 7.22
N GLU A 56 1.83 6.33 7.16
CA GLU A 56 1.98 7.50 8.02
C GLU A 56 0.77 8.45 7.95
N LYS A 57 0.26 8.66 6.73
CA LYS A 57 -0.92 9.50 6.52
C LYS A 57 -2.17 8.93 7.21
N LEU A 58 -2.36 7.61 7.12
CA LEU A 58 -3.52 6.94 7.74
C LEU A 58 -3.39 6.96 9.27
N PHE A 59 -2.20 6.68 9.79
CA PHE A 59 -1.91 6.75 11.22
C PHE A 59 -2.21 8.15 11.78
N THR A 60 -1.67 9.18 11.13
CA THR A 60 -1.89 10.58 11.51
C THR A 60 -3.38 10.95 11.48
N LEU A 61 -4.10 10.50 10.45
CA LEU A 61 -5.54 10.74 10.33
C LEU A 61 -6.32 10.15 11.51
N HIS A 62 -6.09 8.87 11.85
CA HIS A 62 -6.77 8.21 12.97
C HIS A 62 -6.35 8.76 14.33
N ARG A 63 -5.09 9.16 14.48
CA ARG A 63 -4.59 9.76 15.71
C ARG A 63 -5.28 11.09 16.05
N PHE A 64 -5.50 11.95 15.05
CA PHE A 64 -6.01 13.30 15.26
C PHE A 64 -7.52 13.46 15.02
N ASN A 65 -8.17 12.57 14.30
CA ASN A 65 -9.59 12.66 13.94
C ASN A 65 -10.55 11.88 14.84
N GLY A 66 -10.14 11.55 16.07
CA GLY A 66 -11.06 11.06 17.09
C GLY A 66 -10.80 9.65 17.61
N ASP A 67 -10.06 8.81 16.90
CA ASP A 67 -9.79 7.43 17.34
C ASP A 67 -8.63 7.37 18.34
N GLY A 68 -7.80 8.43 18.42
CA GLY A 68 -6.64 8.48 19.32
C GLY A 68 -5.63 7.35 19.08
N MET A 69 -5.51 6.85 17.86
CA MET A 69 -4.67 5.71 17.50
C MET A 69 -3.24 5.88 18.00
N THR A 70 -2.72 4.85 18.66
CA THR A 70 -1.35 4.77 19.20
C THR A 70 -0.48 3.84 18.36
N LEU A 71 0.83 3.87 18.61
CA LEU A 71 1.77 2.90 17.99
C LEU A 71 1.47 1.47 18.46
N ASP A 72 0.96 1.29 19.69
CA ASP A 72 0.56 -0.03 20.17
C ASP A 72 -0.67 -0.56 19.43
N ASP A 73 -1.63 0.30 19.09
CA ASP A 73 -2.75 -0.10 18.24
C ASP A 73 -2.28 -0.55 16.86
N VAL A 74 -1.32 0.16 16.26
CA VAL A 74 -0.70 -0.24 15.00
C VAL A 74 -0.03 -1.60 15.13
N ARG A 75 0.73 -1.82 16.21
CA ARG A 75 1.43 -3.09 16.49
C ARG A 75 0.46 -4.27 16.59
N GLN A 76 -0.69 -4.07 17.19
CA GLN A 76 -1.68 -5.13 17.38
C GLN A 76 -2.56 -5.38 16.15
N ARG A 77 -2.86 -4.33 15.37
CA ARG A 77 -3.86 -4.37 14.30
C ARG A 77 -3.29 -4.43 12.90
N SER A 78 -2.06 -3.95 12.70
CA SER A 78 -1.49 -3.82 11.35
C SER A 78 -0.54 -4.97 11.04
N SER A 79 -0.82 -5.69 9.97
CA SER A 79 0.06 -6.74 9.43
C SER A 79 1.02 -6.20 8.38
N VAL A 80 0.69 -5.06 7.76
CA VAL A 80 1.51 -4.43 6.72
C VAL A 80 1.62 -2.94 6.97
N ILE A 81 2.85 -2.46 7.16
CA ILE A 81 3.19 -1.04 7.23
C ILE A 81 3.81 -0.63 5.90
N HIS A 82 3.19 0.33 5.24
CA HIS A 82 3.56 0.74 3.91
C HIS A 82 4.16 2.14 3.90
N TYR A 83 5.46 2.21 3.72
CA TYR A 83 6.19 3.47 3.56
C TYR A 83 6.09 3.96 2.11
N CYS A 84 4.97 4.57 1.75
CA CYS A 84 4.72 5.05 0.38
C CYS A 84 5.41 6.40 0.09
N GLY A 85 5.58 6.70 -1.21
CA GLY A 85 6.11 7.98 -1.67
C GLY A 85 7.61 8.19 -1.36
N ARG A 86 8.01 9.45 -1.16
CA ARG A 86 9.41 9.86 -0.98
C ARG A 86 9.88 9.81 0.47
N ASN A 87 8.95 9.84 1.42
CA ASN A 87 9.23 9.78 2.86
C ASN A 87 9.51 8.32 3.25
N LYS A 88 10.78 8.00 3.45
CA LYS A 88 11.24 6.63 3.68
C LYS A 88 12.05 6.54 4.97
N PRO A 89 11.79 5.55 5.86
CA PRO A 89 12.46 5.47 7.16
C PRO A 89 13.98 5.20 7.06
N TRP A 90 14.44 4.69 5.94
CA TRP A 90 15.88 4.49 5.66
C TRP A 90 16.58 5.70 5.05
N LYS A 91 15.90 6.84 4.95
CA LYS A 91 16.46 8.09 4.43
C LYS A 91 16.57 9.13 5.53
N PRO A 92 17.60 9.99 5.48
CA PRO A 92 17.67 11.15 6.36
C PRO A 92 16.43 12.04 6.22
N GLY A 93 15.92 12.54 7.35
CA GLY A 93 14.81 13.47 7.37
C GLY A 93 13.44 12.81 7.22
N TYR A 94 13.31 11.54 7.60
CA TYR A 94 12.00 10.92 7.74
C TYR A 94 11.08 11.75 8.64
N VAL A 95 9.84 11.91 8.24
CA VAL A 95 8.81 12.63 9.00
C VAL A 95 7.69 11.67 9.33
N GLY A 96 7.51 11.41 10.64
CA GLY A 96 6.49 10.50 11.13
C GLY A 96 6.93 9.71 12.35
N GLU A 97 6.16 8.71 12.73
CA GLU A 97 6.36 7.87 13.90
C GLU A 97 6.41 6.36 13.56
N LEU A 98 6.03 5.97 12.35
CA LEU A 98 6.01 4.55 11.97
C LEU A 98 7.40 3.98 11.64
N ASP A 99 8.46 4.81 11.60
CA ASP A 99 9.85 4.36 11.43
C ASP A 99 10.32 3.44 12.56
N VAL A 100 9.67 3.49 13.72
CA VAL A 100 9.93 2.56 14.83
C VAL A 100 9.85 1.10 14.38
N PHE A 101 8.85 0.74 13.55
CA PHE A 101 8.66 -0.62 13.07
C PHE A 101 9.73 -1.05 12.05
N TYR A 102 10.19 -0.12 11.23
CA TYR A 102 11.32 -0.34 10.34
C TYR A 102 12.61 -0.59 11.12
N ASN A 103 12.91 0.27 12.08
CA ASN A 103 14.11 0.19 12.90
C ASN A 103 14.15 -1.10 13.74
N GLU A 104 13.01 -1.51 14.29
CA GLU A 104 12.87 -2.78 15.01
C GLU A 104 13.17 -3.98 14.09
N THR A 105 12.61 -3.96 12.87
CA THR A 105 12.84 -5.01 11.88
C THR A 105 14.31 -5.10 11.48
N VAL A 106 14.95 -3.97 11.20
CA VAL A 106 16.40 -3.92 10.88
C VAL A 106 17.22 -4.46 12.04
N SER A 107 16.93 -4.02 13.27
CA SER A 107 17.65 -4.48 14.47
C SER A 107 17.48 -5.98 14.72
N GLN A 108 16.33 -6.55 14.38
CA GLN A 108 16.12 -7.99 14.46
C GLN A 108 16.91 -8.73 13.39
N MET A 109 16.87 -8.25 12.15
CA MET A 109 17.63 -8.86 11.04
C MET A 109 19.14 -8.86 11.32
N GLU A 110 19.68 -7.79 11.92
CA GLU A 110 21.10 -7.71 12.27
C GLU A 110 21.51 -8.73 13.35
N LYS A 111 20.60 -9.10 14.24
CA LYS A 111 20.85 -10.14 15.25
C LYS A 111 20.77 -11.56 14.70
N ASP A 112 19.98 -11.75 13.63
CA ASP A 112 19.74 -13.05 13.02
C ASP A 112 20.75 -13.36 11.88
N LEU A 113 21.56 -12.37 11.48
CA LEU A 113 22.66 -12.59 10.53
C LEU A 113 23.85 -13.21 11.25
N PRO A 114 24.46 -14.28 10.67
CA PRO A 114 25.61 -14.98 11.25
C PRO A 114 26.89 -14.12 11.22
#